data_cb6ae5f26b0c2943e5139f5e4251d2f4
#
_entry.id   cb6ae5f26b0c2943e5139f5e4251d2f4
#
_cell.length_a   1.000
_cell.length_b   1.000
_cell.length_c   1.000
_cell.angle_alpha   90.00
_cell.angle_beta   90.00
_cell.angle_gamma   90.00
#
_symmetry.space_group_name_H-M   'P 1'
#
loop_
_entity.id
_entity.type
_entity.pdbx_description
1 polymer ?
#
loop_
_entity_poly.entity_id
_entity_poly.type
_entity_poly.pdbx_seq_one_letter_code
_entity_poly.pdbx_strand_id
1 'polypeptide(L)'
;MEENLRQLSNGATKIIKIALFGPESTGKTTLAKQLAEYYKTEWVPEYAREYLQEKWDVNQQICDIDDMLPIAFGQTKLENESALIANNYLFCDTNLLVTKVFSEVYYDYCDPLLDQAAREHEYDLFFLTDIDVPWEKDDLRDRPEERESVFAIFKQSLIDNKKPFVILSGDKKLRLKKAVAIINDLTKAKEMGLSSVDFVQIYEKGVPLKNIQQQLSFFRNGITKSNLVGPATLFNGILKLSENDFRLKADYFDENKSSLKLEKFVPASGAATRMFKFLLSFLKDFDVENETINAYVNRKKETELPVFIVGLEKFPFFKAVDKKLREEFIDFEFLHRDYKNYYFIKLLLAPDYFNFAGKPKGVLPFHKYLNHIYTPVEEHLNECVHYANSNSNSNLHFTVSESHLAQFKTTINAIKGKLEKKSGIAIHVSYSCQNESTDTLTVDFENNPFRDENGKLFFRPGGHGALIENLNNLDADIIFIKNIDNVIQNNIEKIALYKKALAGILIELQQQVFKYLHAIDAAEI
;
A
#
# COMPACT_ATOMS: atom_id res chain seq x y z
N MET A 1 47.52 -5.08 -6.42
CA MET A 1 46.38 -4.76 -7.31
C MET A 1 45.07 -4.75 -6.52
N GLU A 2 44.71 -5.79 -5.78
CA GLU A 2 43.49 -5.81 -4.93
C GLU A 2 43.42 -4.68 -3.90
N GLU A 3 44.56 -4.33 -3.26
CA GLU A 3 44.59 -3.20 -2.30
C GLU A 3 44.19 -1.85 -2.92
N ASN A 4 44.47 -1.63 -4.21
CA ASN A 4 44.13 -0.38 -4.91
C ASN A 4 42.64 -0.26 -5.24
N LEU A 5 41.87 -1.35 -5.17
CA LEU A 5 40.40 -1.38 -5.33
C LEU A 5 39.65 -1.41 -4.00
N ARG A 6 40.35 -1.39 -2.87
CA ARG A 6 39.72 -1.47 -1.56
C ARG A 6 39.12 -0.12 -1.15
N GLN A 7 37.81 -0.10 -0.97
CA GLN A 7 37.08 1.04 -0.45
C GLN A 7 37.34 1.23 1.05
N LEU A 8 37.51 2.46 1.52
CA LEU A 8 37.52 2.77 2.95
C LEU A 8 36.16 2.38 3.57
N SER A 9 36.19 1.60 4.65
CA SER A 9 34.98 1.13 5.31
C SER A 9 34.21 2.29 5.94
N ASN A 10 32.87 2.27 5.84
CA ASN A 10 31.98 3.25 6.45
C ASN A 10 32.15 3.33 8.00
N GLY A 11 32.63 2.25 8.65
CA GLY A 11 32.93 2.24 10.07
C GLY A 11 34.06 3.17 10.50
N ALA A 12 34.98 3.51 9.56
CA ALA A 12 36.10 4.41 9.82
C ALA A 12 35.71 5.89 9.68
N THR A 13 34.73 6.23 8.82
CA THR A 13 34.40 7.62 8.45
C THR A 13 33.04 8.11 8.96
N LYS A 14 32.10 7.21 9.32
CA LYS A 14 30.71 7.54 9.73
C LYS A 14 29.94 8.47 8.78
N ILE A 15 30.34 8.54 7.50
CA ILE A 15 29.71 9.38 6.49
C ILE A 15 28.64 8.60 5.72
N ILE A 16 27.63 9.31 5.23
CA ILE A 16 26.61 8.75 4.32
C ILE A 16 27.11 8.93 2.90
N LYS A 17 27.44 7.83 2.23
CA LYS A 17 27.92 7.81 0.85
C LYS A 17 26.75 7.64 -0.12
N ILE A 18 26.63 8.54 -1.08
CA ILE A 18 25.58 8.53 -2.10
C ILE A 18 26.22 8.48 -3.48
N ALA A 19 25.90 7.44 -4.24
CA ALA A 19 26.38 7.29 -5.61
C ALA A 19 25.35 7.81 -6.62
N LEU A 20 25.76 8.65 -7.56
CA LEU A 20 25.01 9.00 -8.75
C LEU A 20 25.26 7.91 -9.79
N PHE A 21 24.20 7.33 -10.33
CA PHE A 21 24.26 6.14 -11.16
C PHE A 21 23.35 6.30 -12.38
N GLY A 22 23.73 5.75 -13.52
CA GLY A 22 22.91 5.81 -14.74
C GLY A 22 23.74 6.12 -15.99
N PRO A 23 23.08 6.08 -17.16
CA PRO A 23 23.73 6.30 -18.46
C PRO A 23 24.36 7.69 -18.59
N GLU A 24 25.05 7.88 -19.69
CA GLU A 24 25.60 9.18 -20.07
C GLU A 24 24.51 10.22 -20.29
N SER A 25 24.91 11.49 -20.15
CA SER A 25 24.02 12.65 -20.37
C SER A 25 22.72 12.65 -19.56
N THR A 26 22.72 12.05 -18.37
CA THR A 26 21.57 12.05 -17.44
C THR A 26 21.71 13.07 -16.31
N GLY A 27 22.76 13.90 -16.30
CA GLY A 27 22.95 15.00 -15.35
C GLY A 27 23.54 14.60 -14.00
N LYS A 28 24.22 13.45 -13.90
CA LYS A 28 24.90 12.96 -12.68
C LYS A 28 25.85 14.01 -12.09
N THR A 29 26.85 14.43 -12.87
CA THR A 29 27.86 15.41 -12.45
C THR A 29 27.25 16.71 -11.95
N THR A 30 26.25 17.22 -12.64
CA THR A 30 25.54 18.43 -12.23
C THR A 30 24.87 18.25 -10.87
N LEU A 31 24.20 17.12 -10.65
CA LEU A 31 23.52 16.84 -9.40
C LEU A 31 24.52 16.60 -8.26
N ALA A 32 25.64 15.87 -8.50
CA ALA A 32 26.69 15.64 -7.51
C ALA A 32 27.26 16.96 -6.98
N LYS A 33 27.62 17.89 -7.90
CA LYS A 33 28.13 19.23 -7.54
C LYS A 33 27.10 20.03 -6.74
N GLN A 34 25.85 20.05 -7.16
CA GLN A 34 24.78 20.78 -6.46
C GLN A 34 24.50 20.22 -5.06
N LEU A 35 24.56 18.90 -4.89
CA LEU A 35 24.39 18.27 -3.58
C LEU A 35 25.57 18.58 -2.66
N ALA A 36 26.81 18.51 -3.18
CA ALA A 36 28.00 18.87 -2.42
C ALA A 36 27.97 20.33 -1.97
N GLU A 37 27.58 21.26 -2.84
CA GLU A 37 27.38 22.66 -2.51
C GLU A 37 26.30 22.87 -1.44
N TYR A 38 25.14 22.19 -1.60
CA TYR A 38 24.01 22.30 -0.66
C TYR A 38 24.39 21.82 0.74
N TYR A 39 25.10 20.68 0.84
CA TYR A 39 25.52 20.09 2.13
C TYR A 39 26.89 20.59 2.60
N LYS A 40 27.55 21.44 1.83
CA LYS A 40 28.89 22.00 2.11
C LYS A 40 29.91 20.91 2.39
N THR A 41 30.01 19.95 1.49
CA THR A 41 30.85 18.76 1.59
C THR A 41 31.56 18.47 0.27
N GLU A 42 32.34 17.41 0.25
CA GLU A 42 33.08 16.97 -0.93
C GLU A 42 32.20 16.15 -1.90
N TRP A 43 32.62 16.08 -3.14
CA TRP A 43 32.10 15.17 -4.15
C TRP A 43 33.25 14.51 -4.90
N VAL A 44 33.05 13.29 -5.38
CA VAL A 44 34.04 12.53 -6.14
C VAL A 44 33.73 12.67 -7.62
N PRO A 45 34.61 13.28 -8.43
CA PRO A 45 34.43 13.38 -9.87
C PRO A 45 34.57 12.02 -10.55
N GLU A 46 34.11 11.94 -11.79
CA GLU A 46 34.32 10.80 -12.67
C GLU A 46 35.80 10.77 -13.14
N TYR A 47 36.58 9.85 -12.59
CA TYR A 47 38.01 9.70 -12.95
C TYR A 47 38.22 9.31 -14.41
N ALA A 48 37.32 8.49 -14.97
CA ALA A 48 37.39 8.06 -16.36
C ALA A 48 37.47 9.23 -17.34
N ARG A 49 36.77 10.34 -17.06
CA ARG A 49 36.75 11.51 -17.96
C ARG A 49 38.11 12.17 -18.05
N GLU A 50 38.79 12.38 -16.93
CA GLU A 50 40.14 12.97 -16.91
C GLU A 50 41.16 12.01 -17.55
N TYR A 51 41.14 10.76 -17.17
CA TYR A 51 42.01 9.71 -17.68
C TYR A 51 41.92 9.54 -19.21
N LEU A 52 40.71 9.45 -19.75
CA LEU A 52 40.48 9.28 -21.20
C LEU A 52 40.82 10.56 -21.99
N GLN A 53 40.58 11.74 -21.42
CA GLN A 53 40.95 12.99 -22.06
C GLN A 53 42.48 13.11 -22.16
N GLU A 54 43.24 12.79 -21.10
CA GLU A 54 44.69 12.76 -21.12
C GLU A 54 45.23 11.74 -22.14
N LYS A 55 44.64 10.54 -22.18
CA LYS A 55 44.99 9.48 -23.17
C LYS A 55 44.79 9.96 -24.60
N TRP A 56 43.68 10.69 -24.86
CA TRP A 56 43.40 11.28 -26.17
C TRP A 56 44.37 12.40 -26.51
N ASP A 57 44.62 13.33 -25.61
CA ASP A 57 45.46 14.52 -25.86
C ASP A 57 46.91 14.12 -26.12
N VAL A 58 47.44 13.13 -25.40
CA VAL A 58 48.82 12.67 -25.51
C VAL A 58 49.02 11.66 -26.63
N ASN A 59 48.14 10.68 -26.76
CA ASN A 59 48.34 9.52 -27.61
C ASN A 59 47.37 9.42 -28.80
N GLN A 60 46.34 10.26 -28.86
CA GLN A 60 45.23 10.18 -29.83
C GLN A 60 44.56 8.80 -29.84
N GLN A 61 44.50 8.13 -28.65
CA GLN A 61 43.90 6.81 -28.46
C GLN A 61 42.55 6.92 -27.77
N ILE A 62 41.61 6.11 -28.22
CA ILE A 62 40.30 5.94 -27.59
C ILE A 62 40.40 4.95 -26.43
N CYS A 63 39.33 4.90 -25.63
CA CYS A 63 39.19 3.92 -24.54
C CYS A 63 39.25 2.47 -25.08
N ASP A 64 39.95 1.59 -24.38
CA ASP A 64 39.98 0.15 -24.64
C ASP A 64 39.79 -0.65 -23.34
N ILE A 65 39.75 -1.98 -23.46
CA ILE A 65 39.48 -2.87 -22.32
C ILE A 65 40.55 -2.76 -21.22
N ASP A 66 41.81 -2.50 -21.60
CA ASP A 66 42.93 -2.42 -20.67
C ASP A 66 42.88 -1.16 -19.80
N ASP A 67 42.07 -0.17 -20.18
CA ASP A 67 41.85 1.06 -19.40
C ASP A 67 40.93 0.85 -18.20
N MET A 68 40.12 -0.19 -18.19
CA MET A 68 39.07 -0.40 -17.17
C MET A 68 39.64 -0.54 -15.76
N LEU A 69 40.73 -1.30 -15.56
CA LEU A 69 41.38 -1.43 -14.26
C LEU A 69 42.10 -0.16 -13.82
N PRO A 70 42.90 0.53 -14.64
CA PRO A 70 43.46 1.86 -14.31
C PRO A 70 42.39 2.88 -13.89
N ILE A 71 41.29 2.94 -14.62
CA ILE A 71 40.15 3.83 -14.28
C ILE A 71 39.57 3.43 -12.92
N ALA A 72 39.35 2.14 -12.66
CA ALA A 72 38.85 1.66 -11.38
C ALA A 72 39.78 2.00 -10.20
N PHE A 73 41.10 1.86 -10.38
CA PHE A 73 42.08 2.24 -9.36
C PHE A 73 42.03 3.76 -9.07
N GLY A 74 42.01 4.59 -10.12
CA GLY A 74 41.93 6.04 -9.97
C GLY A 74 40.63 6.48 -9.28
N GLN A 75 39.47 5.90 -9.66
CA GLN A 75 38.19 6.18 -9.06
C GLN A 75 38.16 5.82 -7.57
N THR A 76 38.68 4.61 -7.21
CA THR A 76 38.76 4.16 -5.82
C THR A 76 39.64 5.06 -4.97
N LYS A 77 40.80 5.49 -5.52
CA LYS A 77 41.71 6.39 -4.85
C LYS A 77 41.05 7.73 -4.56
N LEU A 78 40.43 8.35 -5.57
CA LEU A 78 39.72 9.64 -5.41
C LEU A 78 38.61 9.56 -4.38
N GLU A 79 37.83 8.48 -4.39
CA GLU A 79 36.76 8.25 -3.42
C GLU A 79 37.31 8.17 -2.00
N ASN A 80 38.38 7.38 -1.79
CA ASN A 80 38.99 7.19 -0.49
C ASN A 80 39.58 8.50 0.05
N GLU A 81 40.28 9.30 -0.80
CA GLU A 81 40.83 10.60 -0.44
C GLU A 81 39.72 11.59 -0.06
N SER A 82 38.65 11.67 -0.88
CA SER A 82 37.49 12.53 -0.61
C SER A 82 36.74 12.12 0.67
N ALA A 83 36.67 10.82 0.97
CA ALA A 83 36.03 10.33 2.17
C ALA A 83 36.73 10.76 3.47
N LEU A 84 38.03 11.04 3.43
CA LEU A 84 38.79 11.50 4.60
C LEU A 84 38.52 12.96 4.95
N ILE A 85 38.11 13.79 3.98
CA ILE A 85 37.90 15.23 4.14
C ILE A 85 36.43 15.64 4.06
N ALA A 86 35.54 14.72 3.62
CA ALA A 86 34.09 14.92 3.62
C ALA A 86 33.55 15.12 5.05
N ASN A 87 32.45 15.87 5.16
CA ASN A 87 31.74 16.01 6.43
C ASN A 87 30.83 14.80 6.72
N ASN A 88 29.54 14.98 6.85
CA ASN A 88 28.56 13.89 7.06
C ASN A 88 28.14 13.17 5.78
N TYR A 89 28.46 13.72 4.61
CA TYR A 89 28.01 13.20 3.30
C TYR A 89 29.15 13.19 2.29
N LEU A 90 29.13 12.19 1.41
CA LEU A 90 29.99 12.14 0.23
C LEU A 90 29.14 11.79 -1.00
N PHE A 91 29.27 12.57 -2.06
CA PHE A 91 28.54 12.37 -3.32
C PHE A 91 29.50 11.90 -4.40
N CYS A 92 29.29 10.67 -4.91
CA CYS A 92 30.13 10.09 -5.94
C CYS A 92 29.44 10.21 -7.31
N ASP A 93 30.03 10.98 -8.25
CA ASP A 93 29.47 11.17 -9.61
C ASP A 93 29.40 9.83 -10.38
N THR A 94 30.36 8.96 -10.17
CA THR A 94 30.40 7.58 -10.63
C THR A 94 30.99 6.67 -9.57
N ASN A 95 31.05 5.37 -9.85
CA ASN A 95 31.64 4.37 -8.97
C ASN A 95 32.04 3.12 -9.78
N LEU A 96 32.68 2.12 -9.14
CA LEU A 96 33.14 0.92 -9.82
C LEU A 96 32.03 0.11 -10.51
N LEU A 97 30.79 0.18 -9.99
CA LEU A 97 29.67 -0.50 -10.63
C LEU A 97 29.32 0.14 -11.99
N VAL A 98 29.50 1.48 -12.15
CA VAL A 98 29.37 2.16 -13.44
C VAL A 98 30.46 1.67 -14.40
N THR A 99 31.72 1.60 -13.95
CA THR A 99 32.85 1.12 -14.76
C THR A 99 32.62 -0.34 -15.20
N LYS A 100 32.14 -1.20 -14.30
CA LYS A 100 31.75 -2.57 -14.63
C LYS A 100 30.66 -2.61 -15.71
N VAL A 101 29.56 -1.84 -15.55
CA VAL A 101 28.47 -1.82 -16.53
C VAL A 101 28.97 -1.37 -17.90
N PHE A 102 29.80 -0.35 -17.96
CA PHE A 102 30.37 0.09 -19.24
C PHE A 102 31.33 -0.94 -19.82
N SER A 103 32.16 -1.62 -19.01
CA SER A 103 33.01 -2.72 -19.47
C SER A 103 32.19 -3.83 -20.14
N GLU A 104 31.10 -4.23 -19.53
CA GLU A 104 30.18 -5.25 -20.08
C GLU A 104 29.46 -4.75 -21.35
N VAL A 105 28.99 -3.50 -21.38
CA VAL A 105 28.23 -2.93 -22.52
C VAL A 105 29.10 -2.68 -23.75
N TYR A 106 30.37 -2.25 -23.55
CA TYR A 106 31.26 -1.92 -24.67
C TYR A 106 32.12 -3.09 -25.14
N TYR A 107 32.51 -3.97 -24.23
CA TYR A 107 33.50 -5.02 -24.52
C TYR A 107 32.98 -6.45 -24.29
N ASP A 108 31.73 -6.62 -23.85
CA ASP A 108 31.15 -7.93 -23.48
C ASP A 108 32.04 -8.70 -22.49
N TYR A 109 32.79 -7.99 -21.66
CA TYR A 109 33.72 -8.54 -20.68
C TYR A 109 33.90 -7.61 -19.49
N CYS A 110 34.13 -8.18 -18.32
CA CYS A 110 34.54 -7.45 -17.12
C CYS A 110 35.69 -8.21 -16.44
N ASP A 111 36.76 -7.49 -16.08
CA ASP A 111 37.86 -8.07 -15.31
C ASP A 111 37.33 -8.59 -13.95
N PRO A 112 37.70 -9.80 -13.53
CA PRO A 112 37.25 -10.39 -12.26
C PRO A 112 37.55 -9.55 -11.03
N LEU A 113 38.68 -8.81 -11.00
CA LEU A 113 39.01 -7.92 -9.89
C LEU A 113 38.07 -6.69 -9.86
N LEU A 114 37.75 -6.14 -11.02
CA LEU A 114 36.77 -5.06 -11.13
C LEU A 114 35.38 -5.52 -10.74
N ASP A 115 34.94 -6.70 -11.23
CA ASP A 115 33.62 -7.26 -10.90
C ASP A 115 33.48 -7.48 -9.39
N GLN A 116 34.48 -8.08 -8.75
CA GLN A 116 34.49 -8.30 -7.31
C GLN A 116 34.43 -6.97 -6.54
N ALA A 117 35.30 -6.03 -6.86
CA ALA A 117 35.35 -4.72 -6.16
C ALA A 117 34.05 -3.91 -6.37
N ALA A 118 33.48 -3.92 -7.59
CA ALA A 118 32.21 -3.25 -7.87
C ALA A 118 31.04 -3.82 -7.04
N ARG A 119 31.06 -5.12 -6.73
CA ARG A 119 30.06 -5.75 -5.84
C ARG A 119 30.31 -5.42 -4.37
N GLU A 120 31.58 -5.37 -3.94
CA GLU A 120 31.97 -5.16 -2.54
C GLU A 120 31.85 -3.70 -2.10
N HIS A 121 32.01 -2.72 -3.03
CA HIS A 121 31.86 -1.31 -2.68
C HIS A 121 30.45 -0.98 -2.16
N GLU A 122 30.38 -0.32 -1.02
CA GLU A 122 29.14 0.00 -0.33
C GLU A 122 28.83 1.49 -0.42
N TYR A 123 27.56 1.78 -0.73
CA TYR A 123 26.97 3.12 -0.71
C TYR A 123 25.65 3.04 0.05
N ASP A 124 25.35 4.09 0.77
CA ASP A 124 24.11 4.18 1.54
C ASP A 124 22.89 4.31 0.64
N LEU A 125 23.04 4.93 -0.52
CA LEU A 125 21.99 5.04 -1.53
C LEU A 125 22.58 5.28 -2.91
N PHE A 126 21.95 4.70 -3.93
CA PHE A 126 22.19 5.03 -5.32
C PHE A 126 21.05 5.91 -5.83
N PHE A 127 21.37 7.03 -6.46
CA PHE A 127 20.43 7.77 -7.28
C PHE A 127 20.58 7.35 -8.73
N LEU A 128 19.64 6.54 -9.21
CA LEU A 128 19.55 6.21 -10.62
C LEU A 128 18.89 7.38 -11.36
N THR A 129 19.71 8.14 -12.10
CA THR A 129 19.25 9.32 -12.84
C THR A 129 18.53 8.89 -14.11
N ASP A 130 17.27 9.34 -14.25
CA ASP A 130 16.40 9.01 -15.37
C ASP A 130 16.86 9.67 -16.68
N ILE A 131 16.40 9.13 -17.81
CA ILE A 131 16.73 9.59 -19.17
C ILE A 131 15.77 10.67 -19.69
N ASP A 132 14.99 11.28 -18.81
CA ASP A 132 13.99 12.31 -19.11
C ASP A 132 14.57 13.72 -19.36
N VAL A 133 15.90 13.85 -19.37
CA VAL A 133 16.61 15.07 -19.74
C VAL A 133 17.13 15.00 -21.18
N PRO A 134 17.24 16.14 -21.89
CA PRO A 134 17.81 16.17 -23.25
C PRO A 134 19.21 15.59 -23.30
N TRP A 135 19.54 14.93 -24.41
CA TRP A 135 20.90 14.50 -24.67
C TRP A 135 21.78 15.70 -25.03
N GLU A 136 22.90 15.82 -24.37
CA GLU A 136 23.94 16.80 -24.70
C GLU A 136 25.13 16.08 -25.33
N LYS A 137 25.47 16.43 -26.58
CA LYS A 137 26.64 15.88 -27.30
C LYS A 137 27.92 16.33 -26.64
N ASP A 138 28.87 15.41 -26.47
CA ASP A 138 30.20 15.63 -25.92
C ASP A 138 31.16 14.67 -26.65
N ASP A 139 32.45 14.96 -26.64
CA ASP A 139 33.47 14.18 -27.35
C ASP A 139 33.60 12.71 -26.87
N LEU A 140 33.11 12.43 -25.65
CA LEU A 140 33.17 11.11 -25.01
C LEU A 140 31.80 10.41 -24.96
N ARG A 141 30.77 10.91 -25.67
CA ARG A 141 29.39 10.38 -25.66
C ARG A 141 28.97 9.91 -27.05
N ASP A 142 28.66 8.62 -27.21
CA ASP A 142 28.50 8.01 -28.53
C ASP A 142 27.17 7.28 -28.79
N ARG A 143 26.30 7.05 -27.78
CA ARG A 143 25.08 6.23 -27.91
C ARG A 143 23.78 6.96 -27.61
N PRO A 144 23.39 8.00 -28.34
CA PRO A 144 22.16 8.74 -28.08
C PRO A 144 20.88 7.94 -28.30
N GLU A 145 20.88 6.96 -29.20
CA GLU A 145 19.70 6.16 -29.57
C GLU A 145 19.48 4.93 -28.67
N GLU A 146 20.47 4.53 -27.88
CA GLU A 146 20.40 3.35 -27.01
C GLU A 146 20.06 3.69 -25.55
N ARG A 147 19.64 4.91 -25.26
CA ARG A 147 19.45 5.39 -23.86
C ARG A 147 18.53 4.51 -23.04
N GLU A 148 17.40 4.04 -23.59
CA GLU A 148 16.43 3.19 -22.88
C GLU A 148 17.01 1.83 -22.54
N SER A 149 17.68 1.18 -23.51
CA SER A 149 18.31 -0.13 -23.30
C SER A 149 19.45 -0.06 -22.30
N VAL A 150 20.29 0.96 -22.39
CA VAL A 150 21.40 1.19 -21.44
C VAL A 150 20.83 1.52 -20.04
N PHE A 151 19.80 2.35 -19.93
CA PHE A 151 19.14 2.62 -18.65
C PHE A 151 18.60 1.34 -18.00
N ALA A 152 17.99 0.45 -18.79
CA ALA A 152 17.51 -0.84 -18.30
C ALA A 152 18.66 -1.72 -17.77
N ILE A 153 19.82 -1.74 -18.44
CA ILE A 153 21.03 -2.46 -17.97
C ILE A 153 21.52 -1.88 -16.64
N PHE A 154 21.61 -0.54 -16.53
CA PHE A 154 22.00 0.13 -15.29
C PHE A 154 21.04 -0.23 -14.14
N LYS A 155 19.74 -0.15 -14.38
CA LYS A 155 18.73 -0.53 -13.37
C LYS A 155 18.86 -1.99 -12.95
N GLN A 156 19.03 -2.91 -13.93
CA GLN A 156 19.17 -4.33 -13.66
C GLN A 156 20.43 -4.62 -12.85
N SER A 157 21.54 -3.94 -13.14
CA SER A 157 22.79 -4.07 -12.38
C SER A 157 22.62 -3.72 -10.89
N LEU A 158 21.83 -2.70 -10.55
CA LEU A 158 21.51 -2.36 -9.14
C LEU A 158 20.67 -3.46 -8.48
N ILE A 159 19.70 -4.01 -9.20
CA ILE A 159 18.83 -5.09 -8.71
C ILE A 159 19.64 -6.37 -8.44
N ASP A 160 20.46 -6.79 -9.41
CA ASP A 160 21.26 -8.03 -9.33
C ASP A 160 22.29 -7.96 -8.20
N ASN A 161 22.85 -6.78 -7.96
CA ASN A 161 23.79 -6.54 -6.88
C ASN A 161 23.12 -6.10 -5.56
N LYS A 162 21.78 -6.14 -5.48
CA LYS A 162 20.99 -5.81 -4.29
C LYS A 162 21.36 -4.45 -3.67
N LYS A 163 21.67 -3.46 -4.52
CA LYS A 163 22.04 -2.11 -4.07
C LYS A 163 20.79 -1.30 -3.75
N PRO A 164 20.75 -0.53 -2.64
CA PRO A 164 19.63 0.34 -2.32
C PRO A 164 19.62 1.54 -3.30
N PHE A 165 18.52 1.72 -4.06
CA PHE A 165 18.45 2.80 -5.03
C PHE A 165 17.08 3.44 -5.14
N VAL A 166 17.06 4.70 -5.61
CA VAL A 166 15.87 5.47 -5.96
C VAL A 166 16.07 6.11 -7.34
N ILE A 167 15.04 6.04 -8.18
CA ILE A 167 15.06 6.71 -9.50
C ILE A 167 14.75 8.19 -9.32
N LEU A 168 15.60 9.05 -9.88
CA LEU A 168 15.42 10.51 -9.88
C LEU A 168 15.02 10.99 -11.27
N SER A 169 13.78 11.46 -11.40
CA SER A 169 13.19 12.04 -12.60
C SER A 169 12.88 13.53 -12.42
N GLY A 170 12.79 14.25 -13.52
CA GLY A 170 12.43 15.66 -13.59
C GLY A 170 13.57 16.57 -14.04
N ASP A 171 13.29 17.85 -14.12
CA ASP A 171 14.31 18.86 -14.44
C ASP A 171 15.37 19.02 -13.33
N LYS A 172 16.43 19.76 -13.64
CA LYS A 172 17.56 20.00 -12.73
C LYS A 172 17.14 20.49 -11.34
N LYS A 173 16.17 21.40 -11.23
CA LYS A 173 15.71 21.96 -9.95
C LYS A 173 14.89 20.94 -9.17
N LEU A 174 14.01 20.23 -9.86
CA LEU A 174 13.14 19.21 -9.25
C LEU A 174 13.97 18.04 -8.73
N ARG A 175 14.98 17.58 -9.50
CA ARG A 175 15.89 16.51 -9.07
C ARG A 175 16.65 16.88 -7.81
N LEU A 176 17.22 18.10 -7.75
CA LEU A 176 17.91 18.57 -6.54
C LEU A 176 16.96 18.59 -5.34
N LYS A 177 15.75 19.15 -5.51
CA LYS A 177 14.73 19.20 -4.43
C LYS A 177 14.36 17.80 -3.94
N LYS A 178 14.12 16.85 -4.86
CA LYS A 178 13.80 15.46 -4.52
C LYS A 178 14.98 14.79 -3.81
N ALA A 179 16.20 14.90 -4.35
CA ALA A 179 17.40 14.30 -3.78
C ALA A 179 17.64 14.79 -2.35
N VAL A 180 17.55 16.09 -2.10
CA VAL A 180 17.69 16.67 -0.75
C VAL A 180 16.64 16.10 0.21
N ALA A 181 15.38 16.02 -0.20
CA ALA A 181 14.32 15.45 0.64
C ALA A 181 14.59 13.97 0.98
N ILE A 182 15.00 13.17 -0.02
CA ILE A 182 15.33 11.75 0.14
C ILE A 182 16.54 11.56 1.06
N ILE A 183 17.60 12.35 0.91
CA ILE A 183 18.80 12.28 1.74
C ILE A 183 18.47 12.61 3.20
N ASN A 184 17.69 13.67 3.43
CA ASN A 184 17.29 14.05 4.78
C ASN A 184 16.44 12.96 5.45
N ASP A 185 15.56 12.32 4.70
CA ASP A 185 14.76 11.21 5.23
C ASP A 185 15.60 9.94 5.43
N LEU A 186 16.55 9.62 4.53
CA LEU A 186 17.50 8.53 4.74
C LEU A 186 18.32 8.73 6.02
N THR A 187 18.82 9.96 6.25
CA THR A 187 19.57 10.29 7.47
C THR A 187 18.75 10.03 8.71
N LYS A 188 17.49 10.51 8.75
CA LYS A 188 16.58 10.24 9.87
C LYS A 188 16.26 8.74 10.03
N ALA A 189 16.10 8.01 8.91
CA ALA A 189 15.89 6.57 8.98
C ALA A 189 17.06 5.84 9.64
N LYS A 190 18.30 6.22 9.30
CA LYS A 190 19.52 5.70 9.94
C LYS A 190 19.61 6.05 11.42
N GLU A 191 19.25 7.27 11.81
CA GLU A 191 19.16 7.69 13.22
C GLU A 191 18.13 6.84 14.01
N MET A 192 17.09 6.36 13.33
CA MET A 192 16.09 5.45 13.90
C MET A 192 16.55 3.98 13.96
N GLY A 193 17.74 3.65 13.45
CA GLY A 193 18.29 2.29 13.36
C GLY A 193 17.78 1.48 12.16
N LEU A 194 17.21 2.14 11.16
CA LEU A 194 16.79 1.50 9.91
C LEU A 194 17.95 1.46 8.91
N SER A 195 18.05 0.37 8.15
CA SER A 195 19.03 0.25 7.08
C SER A 195 18.63 1.06 5.83
N SER A 196 19.58 1.24 4.92
CA SER A 196 19.29 1.87 3.62
C SER A 196 18.28 1.06 2.79
N VAL A 197 18.30 -0.27 2.88
CA VAL A 197 17.31 -1.15 2.23
C VAL A 197 15.93 -0.96 2.84
N ASP A 198 15.83 -0.83 4.16
CA ASP A 198 14.57 -0.51 4.83
C ASP A 198 14.01 0.83 4.37
N PHE A 199 14.87 1.83 4.28
CA PHE A 199 14.49 3.16 3.81
C PHE A 199 13.93 3.11 2.37
N VAL A 200 14.60 2.41 1.45
CA VAL A 200 14.12 2.25 0.07
C VAL A 200 12.76 1.54 0.05
N GLN A 201 12.59 0.48 0.84
CA GLN A 201 11.30 -0.23 0.94
C GLN A 201 10.18 0.68 1.45
N ILE A 202 10.44 1.53 2.45
CA ILE A 202 9.48 2.52 2.98
C ILE A 202 9.15 3.56 1.90
N TYR A 203 10.17 4.05 1.21
CA TYR A 203 10.04 5.05 0.15
C TYR A 203 9.22 4.53 -1.04
N GLU A 204 9.49 3.31 -1.52
CA GLU A 204 8.76 2.66 -2.61
C GLU A 204 7.28 2.43 -2.27
N LYS A 205 6.98 2.10 -1.02
CA LYS A 205 5.59 2.01 -0.54
C LYS A 205 4.89 3.37 -0.42
N GLY A 206 5.62 4.46 -0.55
CA GLY A 206 5.09 5.82 -0.39
C GLY A 206 4.72 6.16 1.05
N VAL A 207 5.19 5.41 2.04
CA VAL A 207 4.92 5.69 3.47
C VAL A 207 5.80 6.87 3.92
N PRO A 208 5.21 7.99 4.38
CA PRO A 208 6.03 9.08 4.90
C PRO A 208 6.86 8.64 6.11
N LEU A 209 8.16 8.94 6.11
CA LEU A 209 9.05 8.51 7.20
C LEU A 209 8.59 9.00 8.57
N LYS A 210 7.98 10.21 8.65
CA LYS A 210 7.37 10.73 9.89
C LYS A 210 6.29 9.80 10.46
N ASN A 211 5.55 9.10 9.60
CA ASN A 211 4.53 8.14 10.04
C ASN A 211 5.18 6.90 10.65
N ILE A 212 6.29 6.41 10.06
CA ILE A 212 7.08 5.32 10.64
C ILE A 212 7.64 5.72 12.00
N GLN A 213 8.21 6.92 12.11
CA GLN A 213 8.71 7.46 13.38
C GLN A 213 7.62 7.51 14.45
N GLN A 214 6.43 8.00 14.08
CA GLN A 214 5.28 8.08 14.99
C GLN A 214 4.78 6.69 15.39
N GLN A 215 4.69 5.74 14.46
CA GLN A 215 4.30 4.36 14.74
C GLN A 215 5.27 3.69 15.72
N LEU A 216 6.58 3.78 15.48
CA LEU A 216 7.59 3.24 16.40
C LEU A 216 7.53 3.90 17.79
N SER A 217 7.27 5.21 17.83
CA SER A 217 7.06 5.92 19.11
C SER A 217 5.83 5.38 19.85
N PHE A 218 4.71 5.13 19.15
CA PHE A 218 3.51 4.56 19.76
C PHE A 218 3.72 3.14 20.29
N PHE A 219 4.49 2.31 19.60
CA PHE A 219 4.83 0.98 20.06
C PHE A 219 5.70 1.01 21.33
N ARG A 220 6.66 1.92 21.40
CA ARG A 220 7.59 2.04 22.53
C ARG A 220 6.98 2.73 23.76
N ASN A 221 6.25 3.81 23.53
CA ASN A 221 5.78 4.72 24.60
C ASN A 221 4.28 4.60 24.88
N GLY A 222 3.55 3.82 24.06
CA GLY A 222 2.10 3.78 24.08
C GLY A 222 1.47 5.01 23.41
N ILE A 223 0.14 4.96 23.28
CA ILE A 223 -0.66 6.07 22.73
C ILE A 223 -1.11 6.96 23.89
N THR A 224 -0.99 8.27 23.73
CA THR A 224 -1.51 9.24 24.68
C THR A 224 -3.00 9.03 24.88
N LYS A 225 -3.42 8.74 26.11
CA LYS A 225 -4.84 8.58 26.45
C LYS A 225 -5.54 9.93 26.40
N SER A 226 -6.75 9.94 25.82
CA SER A 226 -7.61 11.11 25.87
C SER A 226 -8.00 11.42 27.31
N ASN A 227 -7.96 12.69 27.68
CA ASN A 227 -8.44 13.14 28.99
C ASN A 227 -9.97 13.21 28.95
N LEU A 228 -10.64 12.21 29.53
CA LEU A 228 -12.10 12.15 29.55
C LEU A 228 -12.62 12.81 30.82
N VAL A 229 -13.53 13.77 30.66
CA VAL A 229 -14.19 14.46 31.79
C VAL A 229 -15.25 13.56 32.46
N GLY A 230 -15.95 12.76 31.65
CA GLY A 230 -16.98 11.83 32.11
C GLY A 230 -17.73 11.15 30.95
N PRO A 231 -18.66 10.24 31.25
CA PRO A 231 -19.52 9.64 30.24
C PRO A 231 -20.52 10.64 29.69
N ALA A 232 -20.84 10.54 28.40
CA ALA A 232 -21.96 11.28 27.84
C ALA A 232 -23.29 10.75 28.41
N THR A 233 -24.17 11.63 28.82
CA THR A 233 -25.50 11.32 29.36
C THR A 233 -26.59 12.15 28.68
N LEU A 234 -27.86 11.83 28.92
CA LEU A 234 -28.96 12.65 28.44
C LEU A 234 -28.78 14.08 28.98
N PHE A 235 -28.97 15.06 28.11
CA PHE A 235 -28.76 16.50 28.35
C PHE A 235 -27.29 16.92 28.53
N ASN A 236 -26.36 15.98 28.47
CA ASN A 236 -24.92 16.23 28.50
C ASN A 236 -24.21 15.30 27.52
N GLY A 237 -24.22 15.64 26.23
CA GLY A 237 -23.56 14.90 25.15
C GLY A 237 -24.45 13.89 24.41
N ILE A 238 -25.63 13.50 24.95
CA ILE A 238 -26.60 12.64 24.27
C ILE A 238 -27.86 13.44 23.94
N LEU A 239 -28.19 13.53 22.64
CA LEU A 239 -29.43 14.05 22.13
C LEU A 239 -30.47 12.93 22.03
N LYS A 240 -31.57 13.02 22.79
CA LYS A 240 -32.72 12.12 22.69
C LYS A 240 -33.81 12.78 21.86
N LEU A 241 -34.22 12.12 20.79
CA LEU A 241 -35.33 12.56 19.93
C LEU A 241 -36.57 11.70 20.17
N SER A 242 -37.74 12.29 20.06
CA SER A 242 -39.00 11.55 19.97
C SER A 242 -39.19 10.97 18.56
N GLU A 243 -40.15 10.06 18.39
CA GLU A 243 -40.48 9.53 17.04
C GLU A 243 -40.95 10.65 16.09
N ASN A 244 -41.66 11.66 16.60
CA ASN A 244 -42.10 12.81 15.81
C ASN A 244 -40.89 13.64 15.36
N ASP A 245 -39.91 13.88 16.25
CA ASP A 245 -38.72 14.65 15.91
C ASP A 245 -37.92 13.92 14.81
N PHE A 246 -37.78 12.59 14.87
CA PHE A 246 -37.14 11.84 13.80
C PHE A 246 -37.80 12.05 12.45
N ARG A 247 -39.16 12.06 12.39
CA ARG A 247 -39.89 12.29 11.15
C ARG A 247 -39.68 13.73 10.64
N LEU A 248 -39.81 14.72 11.50
CA LEU A 248 -39.54 16.10 11.12
C LEU A 248 -38.14 16.31 10.55
N LYS A 249 -37.13 15.71 11.17
CA LYS A 249 -35.75 15.78 10.66
C LYS A 249 -35.55 15.03 9.34
N ALA A 250 -36.22 13.90 9.16
CA ALA A 250 -36.19 13.15 7.91
C ALA A 250 -36.89 13.89 6.77
N ASP A 251 -38.04 14.54 7.06
CA ASP A 251 -38.77 15.37 6.10
C ASP A 251 -37.93 16.58 5.69
N TYR A 252 -37.29 17.24 6.66
CA TYR A 252 -36.35 18.32 6.37
C TYR A 252 -35.19 17.91 5.46
N PHE A 253 -34.64 16.73 5.67
CA PHE A 253 -33.65 16.16 4.73
C PHE A 253 -34.23 15.96 3.33
N ASP A 254 -35.44 15.38 3.22
CA ASP A 254 -36.07 15.10 1.92
C ASP A 254 -36.41 16.39 1.16
N GLU A 255 -36.75 17.48 1.85
CA GLU A 255 -36.98 18.80 1.25
C GLU A 255 -35.71 19.46 0.72
N ASN A 256 -34.55 19.24 1.37
CA ASN A 256 -33.30 19.92 1.04
C ASN A 256 -32.34 19.08 0.17
N LYS A 257 -32.49 17.77 0.09
CA LYS A 257 -31.55 16.86 -0.58
C LYS A 257 -31.38 17.11 -2.07
N SER A 258 -32.33 17.73 -2.74
CA SER A 258 -32.27 17.99 -4.20
C SER A 258 -31.14 18.94 -4.60
N SER A 259 -30.69 19.80 -3.68
CA SER A 259 -29.55 20.71 -3.86
C SER A 259 -28.21 20.10 -3.46
N LEU A 260 -28.20 18.87 -2.94
CA LEU A 260 -27.03 18.23 -2.34
C LEU A 260 -26.55 17.05 -3.18
N LYS A 261 -25.25 16.91 -3.29
CA LYS A 261 -24.58 15.72 -3.81
C LYS A 261 -24.40 14.71 -2.68
N LEU A 262 -25.14 13.62 -2.76
CA LEU A 262 -25.14 12.56 -1.75
C LEU A 262 -24.28 11.38 -2.21
N GLU A 263 -23.51 10.79 -1.31
CA GLU A 263 -22.74 9.59 -1.57
C GLU A 263 -22.80 8.61 -0.40
N LYS A 264 -22.80 7.31 -0.69
CA LYS A 264 -22.69 6.25 0.31
C LYS A 264 -21.31 5.63 0.21
N PHE A 265 -20.51 5.75 1.26
CA PHE A 265 -19.16 5.19 1.36
C PHE A 265 -19.19 3.87 2.13
N VAL A 266 -18.68 2.81 1.49
CA VAL A 266 -18.70 1.45 2.05
C VAL A 266 -17.30 0.86 2.12
N PRO A 267 -16.67 0.85 3.30
CA PRO A 267 -15.45 0.08 3.53
C PRO A 267 -15.66 -1.41 3.27
N ALA A 268 -14.98 -1.99 2.28
CA ALA A 268 -15.21 -3.35 1.80
C ALA A 268 -13.95 -4.16 1.47
N SER A 269 -12.76 -3.66 1.85
CA SER A 269 -11.47 -4.29 1.55
C SER A 269 -11.18 -5.60 2.31
N GLY A 270 -11.96 -5.91 3.36
CA GLY A 270 -11.71 -7.06 4.22
C GLY A 270 -12.05 -8.42 3.59
N ALA A 271 -11.06 -9.32 3.52
CA ALA A 271 -11.29 -10.73 3.21
C ALA A 271 -12.02 -11.46 4.36
N ALA A 272 -12.74 -12.53 4.01
CA ALA A 272 -13.47 -13.32 4.99
C ALA A 272 -12.57 -14.28 5.81
N THR A 273 -11.26 -14.30 5.59
CA THR A 273 -10.32 -15.23 6.22
C THR A 273 -10.43 -15.28 7.75
N ARG A 274 -10.62 -14.11 8.40
CA ARG A 274 -10.79 -14.08 9.87
C ARG A 274 -12.08 -14.76 10.34
N MET A 275 -13.15 -14.66 9.56
CA MET A 275 -14.44 -15.26 9.85
C MET A 275 -14.36 -16.80 9.84
N PHE A 276 -13.56 -17.36 8.95
CA PHE A 276 -13.40 -18.81 8.78
C PHE A 276 -12.13 -19.37 9.42
N LYS A 277 -11.44 -18.60 10.27
CA LYS A 277 -10.16 -19.01 10.87
C LYS A 277 -10.27 -20.34 11.61
N PHE A 278 -11.33 -20.54 12.41
CA PHE A 278 -11.52 -21.78 13.16
C PHE A 278 -11.76 -23.00 12.24
N LEU A 279 -12.45 -22.82 11.10
CA LEU A 279 -12.64 -23.87 10.10
C LEU A 279 -11.34 -24.18 9.34
N LEU A 280 -10.53 -23.18 9.03
CA LEU A 280 -9.20 -23.37 8.41
C LEU A 280 -8.28 -24.14 9.37
N SER A 281 -8.30 -23.80 10.66
CA SER A 281 -7.56 -24.52 11.68
C SER A 281 -8.04 -25.96 11.82
N PHE A 282 -9.35 -26.17 11.77
CA PHE A 282 -9.95 -27.52 11.77
C PHE A 282 -9.45 -28.34 10.57
N LEU A 283 -9.53 -27.83 9.35
CA LEU A 283 -9.06 -28.55 8.15
C LEU A 283 -7.57 -28.88 8.19
N LYS A 284 -6.76 -28.05 8.86
CA LYS A 284 -5.32 -28.25 9.00
C LYS A 284 -4.96 -29.33 10.03
N ASP A 285 -5.69 -29.37 11.16
CA ASP A 285 -5.27 -30.10 12.35
C ASP A 285 -6.12 -31.36 12.63
N PHE A 286 -7.20 -31.57 11.89
CA PHE A 286 -8.13 -32.69 12.07
C PHE A 286 -7.79 -33.85 11.13
N ASP A 287 -7.66 -35.03 11.72
CA ASP A 287 -7.45 -36.29 10.97
C ASP A 287 -8.78 -37.05 10.89
N VAL A 288 -9.46 -36.93 9.76
CA VAL A 288 -10.77 -37.51 9.53
C VAL A 288 -10.80 -39.07 9.61
N GLU A 289 -9.66 -39.72 9.39
CA GLU A 289 -9.55 -41.19 9.44
C GLU A 289 -9.38 -41.73 10.86
N ASN A 290 -8.68 -40.96 11.73
CA ASN A 290 -8.26 -41.45 13.04
C ASN A 290 -8.90 -40.71 14.22
N GLU A 291 -9.64 -39.60 13.98
CA GLU A 291 -10.23 -38.78 15.04
C GLU A 291 -11.70 -38.45 14.75
N THR A 292 -12.54 -38.42 15.78
CA THR A 292 -13.90 -37.86 15.64
C THR A 292 -13.91 -36.35 15.85
N ILE A 293 -14.89 -35.64 15.27
CA ILE A 293 -15.04 -34.20 15.48
C ILE A 293 -15.16 -33.85 16.98
N ASN A 294 -15.87 -34.68 17.75
CA ASN A 294 -15.98 -34.48 19.20
C ASN A 294 -14.64 -34.62 19.93
N ALA A 295 -13.79 -35.57 19.52
CA ALA A 295 -12.44 -35.73 20.07
C ALA A 295 -11.58 -34.52 19.75
N TYR A 296 -11.60 -34.02 18.51
CA TYR A 296 -10.94 -32.80 18.09
C TYR A 296 -11.37 -31.59 18.93
N VAL A 297 -12.69 -31.37 19.05
CA VAL A 297 -13.27 -30.27 19.83
C VAL A 297 -12.78 -30.29 21.28
N ASN A 298 -12.78 -31.45 21.91
CA ASN A 298 -12.30 -31.59 23.30
C ASN A 298 -10.78 -31.36 23.40
N ARG A 299 -10.00 -31.91 22.47
CA ARG A 299 -8.54 -31.77 22.45
C ARG A 299 -8.10 -30.32 22.24
N LYS A 300 -8.75 -29.59 21.32
CA LYS A 300 -8.44 -28.21 21.00
C LYS A 300 -9.18 -27.18 21.86
N LYS A 301 -10.15 -27.61 22.67
CA LYS A 301 -11.11 -26.76 23.41
C LYS A 301 -11.82 -25.77 22.48
N GLU A 302 -12.19 -26.29 21.29
CA GLU A 302 -12.81 -25.49 20.24
C GLU A 302 -14.30 -25.27 20.53
N THR A 303 -14.77 -24.02 20.47
CA THR A 303 -16.14 -23.65 20.83
C THR A 303 -17.00 -23.23 19.63
N GLU A 304 -16.37 -22.72 18.56
CA GLU A 304 -17.08 -22.20 17.39
C GLU A 304 -17.50 -23.31 16.41
N LEU A 305 -16.67 -24.34 16.24
CA LEU A 305 -16.95 -25.47 15.33
C LEU A 305 -18.23 -26.25 15.67
N PRO A 306 -18.51 -26.63 16.93
CA PRO A 306 -19.77 -27.27 17.28
C PRO A 306 -21.00 -26.42 16.96
N VAL A 307 -20.93 -25.11 17.25
CA VAL A 307 -22.00 -24.16 16.95
C VAL A 307 -22.24 -24.06 15.44
N PHE A 308 -21.15 -23.98 14.67
CA PHE A 308 -21.21 -23.95 13.21
C PHE A 308 -21.89 -25.22 12.65
N ILE A 309 -21.47 -26.40 13.10
CA ILE A 309 -22.03 -27.70 12.65
C ILE A 309 -23.52 -27.84 13.00
N VAL A 310 -23.91 -27.44 14.21
CA VAL A 310 -25.33 -27.48 14.63
C VAL A 310 -26.19 -26.50 13.81
N GLY A 311 -25.61 -25.37 13.44
CA GLY A 311 -26.28 -24.35 12.63
C GLY A 311 -26.16 -24.53 11.11
N LEU A 312 -25.49 -25.58 10.63
CA LEU A 312 -25.04 -25.72 9.24
C LEU A 312 -26.15 -25.53 8.22
N GLU A 313 -27.30 -26.21 8.41
CA GLU A 313 -28.45 -26.16 7.49
C GLU A 313 -29.16 -24.79 7.44
N LYS A 314 -28.92 -23.94 8.43
CA LYS A 314 -29.51 -22.60 8.51
C LYS A 314 -28.76 -21.59 7.65
N PHE A 315 -27.50 -21.88 7.30
CA PHE A 315 -26.73 -20.97 6.48
C PHE A 315 -27.27 -20.85 5.05
N PRO A 316 -27.30 -19.65 4.48
CA PRO A 316 -27.79 -19.39 3.12
C PRO A 316 -27.14 -20.27 2.05
N PHE A 317 -25.85 -20.52 2.20
CA PHE A 317 -25.02 -21.28 1.25
C PHE A 317 -25.16 -22.83 1.41
N PHE A 318 -25.83 -23.32 2.44
CA PHE A 318 -25.90 -24.76 2.72
C PHE A 318 -26.35 -25.59 1.51
N LYS A 319 -27.47 -25.23 0.90
CA LYS A 319 -28.03 -25.98 -0.24
C LYS A 319 -27.09 -26.04 -1.45
N ALA A 320 -26.31 -24.97 -1.69
CA ALA A 320 -25.37 -24.93 -2.81
C ALA A 320 -24.20 -25.88 -2.56
N VAL A 321 -23.64 -25.87 -1.34
CA VAL A 321 -22.52 -26.74 -0.96
C VAL A 321 -22.98 -28.21 -0.89
N ASP A 322 -24.13 -28.51 -0.29
CA ASP A 322 -24.70 -29.86 -0.19
C ASP A 322 -24.95 -30.45 -1.59
N LYS A 323 -25.52 -29.68 -2.50
CA LYS A 323 -25.71 -30.11 -3.88
C LYS A 323 -24.36 -30.47 -4.53
N LYS A 324 -23.33 -29.63 -4.37
CA LYS A 324 -22.00 -29.88 -4.93
C LYS A 324 -21.35 -31.11 -4.31
N LEU A 325 -21.54 -31.36 -3.00
CA LEU A 325 -21.05 -32.56 -2.33
C LEU A 325 -21.64 -33.84 -2.94
N ARG A 326 -22.95 -33.84 -3.21
CA ARG A 326 -23.65 -35.00 -3.82
C ARG A 326 -23.22 -35.26 -5.26
N GLU A 327 -22.80 -34.21 -5.97
CA GLU A 327 -22.24 -34.34 -7.32
C GLU A 327 -20.82 -34.91 -7.30
N GLU A 328 -20.00 -34.57 -6.28
CA GLU A 328 -18.61 -35.01 -6.16
C GLU A 328 -18.45 -36.41 -5.54
N PHE A 329 -19.35 -36.77 -4.62
CA PHE A 329 -19.28 -38.02 -3.87
C PHE A 329 -20.54 -38.89 -4.12
N ILE A 330 -20.39 -39.91 -4.97
CA ILE A 330 -21.51 -40.80 -5.35
C ILE A 330 -22.13 -41.48 -4.10
N ASP A 331 -21.30 -41.87 -3.14
CA ASP A 331 -21.72 -42.54 -1.92
C ASP A 331 -21.94 -41.60 -0.72
N PHE A 332 -22.16 -40.30 -0.96
CA PHE A 332 -22.27 -39.27 0.08
C PHE A 332 -23.29 -39.63 1.17
N GLU A 333 -24.43 -40.23 0.79
CA GLU A 333 -25.49 -40.60 1.74
C GLU A 333 -25.04 -41.64 2.78
N PHE A 334 -24.11 -42.53 2.41
CA PHE A 334 -23.61 -43.60 3.27
C PHE A 334 -22.44 -43.19 4.14
N LEU A 335 -21.87 -41.98 3.94
CA LEU A 335 -20.77 -41.49 4.75
C LEU A 335 -21.20 -41.23 6.19
N HIS A 336 -20.30 -41.52 7.15
CA HIS A 336 -20.50 -41.13 8.55
C HIS A 336 -20.62 -39.60 8.68
N ARG A 337 -21.35 -39.14 9.68
CA ARG A 337 -21.66 -37.72 9.90
C ARG A 337 -20.39 -36.83 9.94
N ASP A 338 -19.32 -37.31 10.55
CA ASP A 338 -18.08 -36.53 10.68
C ASP A 338 -17.40 -36.33 9.31
N TYR A 339 -17.42 -37.36 8.45
CA TYR A 339 -16.96 -37.24 7.06
C TYR A 339 -17.80 -36.22 6.26
N LYS A 340 -19.13 -36.27 6.41
CA LYS A 340 -20.04 -35.32 5.74
C LYS A 340 -19.71 -33.88 6.13
N ASN A 341 -19.54 -33.62 7.43
CA ASN A 341 -19.18 -32.30 7.94
C ASN A 341 -17.79 -31.87 7.49
N TYR A 342 -16.80 -32.77 7.52
CA TYR A 342 -15.45 -32.48 7.06
C TYR A 342 -15.41 -32.08 5.58
N TYR A 343 -16.04 -32.88 4.71
CA TYR A 343 -16.06 -32.58 3.28
C TYR A 343 -16.89 -31.34 2.97
N PHE A 344 -17.96 -31.08 3.72
CA PHE A 344 -18.70 -29.82 3.60
C PHE A 344 -17.80 -28.61 3.85
N ILE A 345 -17.06 -28.61 4.96
CA ILE A 345 -16.15 -27.53 5.32
C ILE A 345 -15.01 -27.43 4.29
N LYS A 346 -14.50 -28.57 3.82
CA LYS A 346 -13.46 -28.61 2.79
C LYS A 346 -13.93 -27.97 1.47
N LEU A 347 -15.09 -28.32 0.95
CA LEU A 347 -15.62 -27.70 -0.27
C LEU A 347 -15.94 -26.22 -0.08
N LEU A 348 -16.46 -25.84 1.07
CA LEU A 348 -16.76 -24.45 1.38
C LEU A 348 -15.51 -23.55 1.29
N LEU A 349 -14.34 -24.06 1.72
CA LEU A 349 -13.12 -23.26 1.85
C LEU A 349 -12.07 -23.50 0.76
N ALA A 350 -12.10 -24.67 0.08
CA ALA A 350 -11.09 -24.99 -0.93
C ALA A 350 -11.12 -24.02 -2.12
N PRO A 351 -9.94 -23.55 -2.61
CA PRO A 351 -9.83 -22.61 -3.72
C PRO A 351 -10.52 -23.05 -5.00
N ASP A 352 -10.49 -24.35 -5.31
CA ASP A 352 -11.08 -24.93 -6.52
C ASP A 352 -12.62 -25.09 -6.45
N TYR A 353 -13.22 -24.80 -5.31
CA TYR A 353 -14.65 -24.90 -5.09
C TYR A 353 -15.26 -23.55 -4.70
N PHE A 354 -15.80 -23.43 -3.48
CA PHE A 354 -16.47 -22.19 -3.08
C PHE A 354 -15.52 -21.08 -2.63
N ASN A 355 -14.35 -21.42 -2.12
CA ASN A 355 -13.29 -20.49 -1.69
C ASN A 355 -13.79 -19.32 -0.81
N PHE A 356 -14.63 -19.61 0.19
CA PHE A 356 -15.25 -18.56 1.00
C PHE A 356 -14.23 -17.77 1.83
N ALA A 357 -13.16 -18.41 2.31
CA ALA A 357 -12.12 -17.73 3.08
C ALA A 357 -11.28 -16.77 2.23
N GLY A 358 -11.10 -17.06 0.93
CA GLY A 358 -10.34 -16.23 0.00
C GLY A 358 -11.17 -15.13 -0.67
N LYS A 359 -12.51 -15.14 -0.50
CA LYS A 359 -13.39 -14.12 -1.08
C LYS A 359 -13.59 -12.93 -0.15
N PRO A 360 -13.86 -11.73 -0.68
CA PRO A 360 -14.24 -10.60 0.14
C PRO A 360 -15.63 -10.82 0.75
N LYS A 361 -15.84 -10.35 1.98
CA LYS A 361 -17.11 -10.48 2.69
C LYS A 361 -18.30 -9.97 1.88
N GLY A 362 -18.11 -8.92 1.10
CA GLY A 362 -19.16 -8.25 0.33
C GLY A 362 -19.86 -9.13 -0.72
N VAL A 363 -19.19 -10.15 -1.24
CA VAL A 363 -19.73 -11.02 -2.30
C VAL A 363 -20.18 -12.40 -1.81
N LEU A 364 -20.13 -12.64 -0.50
CA LEU A 364 -20.58 -13.91 0.07
C LEU A 364 -22.08 -13.90 0.35
N PRO A 365 -22.82 -14.98 0.04
CA PRO A 365 -24.27 -15.06 0.19
C PRO A 365 -24.66 -15.31 1.65
N PHE A 366 -24.67 -14.26 2.49
CA PHE A 366 -24.97 -14.38 3.93
C PHE A 366 -26.39 -14.00 4.34
N HIS A 367 -27.13 -13.32 3.47
CA HIS A 367 -28.45 -12.80 3.82
C HIS A 367 -29.57 -13.64 3.19
N LYS A 368 -30.26 -14.44 4.01
CA LYS A 368 -31.35 -15.30 3.56
C LYS A 368 -32.69 -14.69 3.91
N TYR A 369 -33.50 -14.50 2.89
CA TYR A 369 -34.90 -14.09 2.98
C TYR A 369 -35.84 -15.21 2.51
N LEU A 370 -37.14 -14.99 2.57
CA LEU A 370 -38.12 -16.00 2.24
C LEU A 370 -37.93 -16.61 0.83
N ASN A 371 -37.70 -15.75 -0.17
CA ASN A 371 -37.66 -16.15 -1.58
C ASN A 371 -36.32 -15.86 -2.27
N HIS A 372 -35.29 -15.36 -1.56
CA HIS A 372 -34.01 -15.00 -2.14
C HIS A 372 -32.87 -15.00 -1.12
N ILE A 373 -31.67 -15.06 -1.64
CA ILE A 373 -30.43 -14.93 -0.87
C ILE A 373 -29.65 -13.77 -1.48
N TYR A 374 -29.20 -12.83 -0.63
CA TYR A 374 -28.42 -11.68 -1.05
C TYR A 374 -27.01 -11.71 -0.48
N THR A 375 -26.11 -11.07 -1.21
CA THR A 375 -24.77 -10.69 -0.72
C THR A 375 -24.84 -9.34 -0.03
N PRO A 376 -23.88 -8.98 0.84
CA PRO A 376 -23.82 -7.65 1.43
C PRO A 376 -23.75 -6.52 0.40
N VAL A 377 -23.09 -6.73 -0.74
CA VAL A 377 -23.08 -5.75 -1.86
C VAL A 377 -24.50 -5.49 -2.38
N GLU A 378 -25.28 -6.55 -2.60
CA GLU A 378 -26.69 -6.42 -3.02
C GLU A 378 -27.52 -5.66 -2.01
N GLU A 379 -27.30 -5.92 -0.73
CA GLU A 379 -27.98 -5.20 0.36
C GLU A 379 -27.64 -3.70 0.36
N HIS A 380 -26.35 -3.35 0.15
CA HIS A 380 -25.94 -1.96 0.08
C HIS A 380 -26.57 -1.22 -1.11
N LEU A 381 -26.70 -1.88 -2.26
CA LEU A 381 -27.38 -1.35 -3.43
C LEU A 381 -28.90 -1.20 -3.19
N ASN A 382 -29.56 -2.17 -2.53
CA ASN A 382 -30.95 -2.05 -2.14
C ASN A 382 -31.18 -0.92 -1.13
N GLU A 383 -30.27 -0.74 -0.19
CA GLU A 383 -30.43 0.23 0.89
C GLU A 383 -30.23 1.69 0.43
N CYS A 384 -29.29 1.93 -0.53
CA CYS A 384 -28.95 3.30 -0.94
C CYS A 384 -30.11 4.06 -1.58
N VAL A 385 -30.99 3.35 -2.29
CA VAL A 385 -32.15 3.96 -2.96
C VAL A 385 -33.19 4.53 -1.97
N HIS A 386 -33.12 4.15 -0.68
CA HIS A 386 -34.07 4.62 0.32
C HIS A 386 -33.66 5.91 1.02
N TYR A 387 -32.35 6.24 1.08
CA TYR A 387 -31.90 7.44 1.78
C TYR A 387 -30.71 8.16 1.13
N ALA A 388 -29.84 7.47 0.41
CA ALA A 388 -28.65 8.09 -0.20
C ALA A 388 -28.90 8.42 -1.67
N ASN A 389 -30.01 9.09 -1.96
CA ASN A 389 -30.39 9.46 -3.33
C ASN A 389 -30.84 10.94 -3.40
N SER A 390 -30.48 11.59 -4.50
CA SER A 390 -30.87 12.96 -4.85
C SER A 390 -31.14 13.01 -6.35
N ASN A 391 -32.22 13.68 -6.76
CA ASN A 391 -32.59 13.85 -8.18
C ASN A 391 -32.61 12.52 -8.98
N SER A 392 -33.21 11.48 -8.38
CA SER A 392 -33.28 10.12 -8.94
C SER A 392 -31.91 9.47 -9.24
N ASN A 393 -30.84 9.93 -8.59
CA ASN A 393 -29.51 9.36 -8.65
C ASN A 393 -29.02 8.95 -7.26
N SER A 394 -28.30 7.84 -7.17
CA SER A 394 -27.64 7.38 -5.95
C SER A 394 -26.18 7.02 -6.27
N ASN A 395 -25.24 7.61 -5.54
CA ASN A 395 -23.82 7.35 -5.70
C ASN A 395 -23.33 6.47 -4.55
N LEU A 396 -22.64 5.37 -4.90
CA LEU A 396 -22.00 4.46 -3.95
C LEU A 396 -20.52 4.34 -4.25
N HIS A 397 -19.72 4.45 -3.23
CA HIS A 397 -18.28 4.24 -3.29
C HIS A 397 -17.89 3.04 -2.42
N PHE A 398 -17.23 2.05 -3.04
CA PHE A 398 -16.67 0.90 -2.31
C PHE A 398 -15.16 1.01 -2.24
N THR A 399 -14.57 0.88 -1.05
CA THR A 399 -13.14 0.63 -0.94
C THR A 399 -12.89 -0.87 -0.96
N VAL A 400 -12.14 -1.35 -1.94
CA VAL A 400 -11.86 -2.78 -2.16
C VAL A 400 -10.36 -3.02 -2.27
N SER A 401 -9.89 -4.26 -2.07
CA SER A 401 -8.54 -4.63 -2.47
C SER A 401 -8.48 -4.85 -3.99
N GLU A 402 -7.35 -4.56 -4.61
CA GLU A 402 -7.16 -4.76 -6.07
C GLU A 402 -7.50 -6.18 -6.51
N SER A 403 -7.06 -7.18 -5.74
CA SER A 403 -7.33 -8.61 -5.99
C SER A 403 -8.82 -8.97 -6.04
N HIS A 404 -9.68 -8.18 -5.39
CA HIS A 404 -11.11 -8.44 -5.30
C HIS A 404 -11.98 -7.55 -6.19
N LEU A 405 -11.40 -6.53 -6.83
CA LEU A 405 -12.13 -5.54 -7.62
C LEU A 405 -12.97 -6.16 -8.75
N ALA A 406 -12.41 -7.16 -9.44
CA ALA A 406 -13.11 -7.86 -10.52
C ALA A 406 -14.38 -8.57 -10.04
N GLN A 407 -14.31 -9.23 -8.87
CA GLN A 407 -15.46 -9.94 -8.28
C GLN A 407 -16.57 -8.96 -7.87
N PHE A 408 -16.20 -7.82 -7.26
CA PHE A 408 -17.16 -6.76 -6.93
C PHE A 408 -17.87 -6.24 -8.16
N LYS A 409 -17.14 -5.88 -9.21
CA LYS A 409 -17.71 -5.40 -10.48
C LYS A 409 -18.67 -6.41 -11.10
N THR A 410 -18.29 -7.69 -11.16
CA THR A 410 -19.15 -8.75 -11.70
C THR A 410 -20.44 -8.89 -10.90
N THR A 411 -20.37 -8.94 -9.57
CA THR A 411 -21.54 -9.05 -8.69
C THR A 411 -22.47 -7.85 -8.86
N ILE A 412 -21.94 -6.64 -8.87
CA ILE A 412 -22.73 -5.41 -8.99
C ILE A 412 -23.41 -5.32 -10.36
N ASN A 413 -22.69 -5.61 -11.44
CA ASN A 413 -23.24 -5.56 -12.81
C ASN A 413 -24.39 -6.55 -13.01
N ALA A 414 -24.35 -7.71 -12.35
CA ALA A 414 -25.40 -8.72 -12.43
C ALA A 414 -26.75 -8.27 -11.84
N ILE A 415 -26.74 -7.35 -10.87
CA ILE A 415 -27.92 -6.98 -10.09
C ILE A 415 -28.38 -5.54 -10.28
N LYS A 416 -27.44 -4.62 -10.59
CA LYS A 416 -27.66 -3.17 -10.65
C LYS A 416 -28.87 -2.81 -11.54
N GLY A 417 -28.90 -3.28 -12.77
CA GLY A 417 -29.97 -2.94 -13.73
C GLY A 417 -31.36 -3.41 -13.30
N LYS A 418 -31.46 -4.50 -12.54
CA LYS A 418 -32.73 -4.98 -11.97
C LYS A 418 -33.22 -4.04 -10.85
N LEU A 419 -32.29 -3.57 -10.01
CA LEU A 419 -32.60 -2.65 -8.91
C LEU A 419 -33.00 -1.25 -9.45
N GLU A 420 -32.29 -0.73 -10.43
CA GLU A 420 -32.62 0.53 -11.09
C GLU A 420 -34.02 0.51 -11.69
N LYS A 421 -34.38 -0.57 -12.39
CA LYS A 421 -35.74 -0.75 -12.94
C LYS A 421 -36.81 -0.81 -11.85
N LYS A 422 -36.51 -1.44 -10.70
CA LYS A 422 -37.45 -1.58 -9.58
C LYS A 422 -37.66 -0.27 -8.83
N SER A 423 -36.60 0.49 -8.61
CA SER A 423 -36.62 1.72 -7.80
C SER A 423 -36.88 3.00 -8.59
N GLY A 424 -36.65 3.02 -9.90
CA GLY A 424 -36.65 4.23 -10.72
C GLY A 424 -35.46 5.16 -10.45
N ILE A 425 -34.43 4.70 -9.70
CA ILE A 425 -33.24 5.46 -9.33
C ILE A 425 -32.03 4.91 -10.07
N ALA A 426 -31.28 5.78 -10.74
CA ALA A 426 -30.00 5.42 -11.36
C ALA A 426 -28.94 5.25 -10.25
N ILE A 427 -28.17 4.15 -10.31
CA ILE A 427 -27.15 3.82 -9.31
C ILE A 427 -25.78 3.97 -9.94
N HIS A 428 -24.95 4.87 -9.45
CA HIS A 428 -23.59 5.08 -9.87
C HIS A 428 -22.63 4.46 -8.85
N VAL A 429 -21.76 3.56 -9.31
CA VAL A 429 -20.82 2.86 -8.43
C VAL A 429 -19.40 3.21 -8.80
N SER A 430 -18.65 3.70 -7.82
CA SER A 430 -17.23 4.00 -7.90
C SER A 430 -16.43 3.12 -6.95
N TYR A 431 -15.12 3.02 -7.19
CA TYR A 431 -14.22 2.16 -6.41
C TYR A 431 -12.91 2.87 -6.12
N SER A 432 -12.35 2.62 -4.96
CA SER A 432 -10.94 2.91 -4.66
C SER A 432 -10.28 1.76 -3.92
N CYS A 433 -8.95 1.69 -4.00
CA CYS A 433 -8.16 0.76 -3.21
C CYS A 433 -7.52 1.50 -2.04
N GLN A 434 -7.28 0.79 -0.93
CA GLN A 434 -6.49 1.33 0.16
C GLN A 434 -5.07 1.59 -0.35
N ASN A 435 -4.54 2.77 -0.09
CA ASN A 435 -3.19 3.12 -0.49
C ASN A 435 -2.17 2.41 0.42
N GLU A 436 -1.17 1.77 -0.17
CA GLU A 436 -0.08 1.12 0.57
C GLU A 436 0.71 2.09 1.46
N SER A 437 0.69 3.39 1.15
CA SER A 437 1.26 4.45 2.00
C SER A 437 0.61 4.54 3.39
N THR A 438 -0.57 3.93 3.57
CA THR A 438 -1.31 3.87 4.84
C THR A 438 -1.04 2.60 5.65
N ASP A 439 -0.18 1.72 5.15
CA ASP A 439 0.18 0.49 5.84
C ASP A 439 0.92 0.77 7.15
N THR A 440 0.73 -0.11 8.11
CA THR A 440 1.36 -0.02 9.41
C THR A 440 2.55 -0.96 9.51
N LEU A 441 3.70 -0.43 9.94
CA LEU A 441 4.87 -1.23 10.25
C LEU A 441 4.55 -2.20 11.39
N THR A 442 4.95 -3.45 11.24
CA THR A 442 4.81 -4.46 12.30
C THR A 442 6.06 -4.47 13.16
N VAL A 443 5.90 -4.70 14.45
CA VAL A 443 7.00 -4.85 15.40
C VAL A 443 6.94 -6.22 16.11
N ASP A 444 8.09 -6.67 16.61
CA ASP A 444 8.20 -7.83 17.48
C ASP A 444 7.76 -7.52 18.93
N PHE A 445 7.89 -8.47 19.83
CA PHE A 445 7.53 -8.29 21.25
C PHE A 445 8.44 -7.31 22.01
N GLU A 446 9.60 -6.96 21.44
CA GLU A 446 10.56 -6.00 21.97
C GLU A 446 10.40 -4.61 21.36
N ASN A 447 9.37 -4.43 20.52
CA ASN A 447 9.06 -3.21 19.75
C ASN A 447 10.13 -2.84 18.71
N ASN A 448 10.90 -3.82 18.21
CA ASN A 448 11.75 -3.64 17.04
C ASN A 448 10.97 -3.93 15.75
N PRO A 449 11.33 -3.30 14.63
CA PRO A 449 10.71 -3.60 13.34
C PRO A 449 10.77 -5.10 12.99
N PHE A 450 9.61 -5.73 12.80
CA PHE A 450 9.52 -7.14 12.42
C PHE A 450 9.90 -7.32 10.94
N ARG A 451 10.66 -8.40 10.67
CA ARG A 451 11.14 -8.73 9.33
C ARG A 451 10.60 -10.08 8.87
N ASP A 452 10.38 -10.18 7.57
CA ASP A 452 10.02 -11.44 6.94
C ASP A 452 11.25 -12.38 6.76
N GLU A 453 11.03 -13.55 6.16
CA GLU A 453 12.08 -14.56 5.91
C GLU A 453 13.22 -14.05 5.01
N ASN A 454 12.97 -12.99 4.22
CA ASN A 454 13.94 -12.34 3.35
C ASN A 454 14.63 -11.13 4.01
N GLY A 455 14.37 -10.88 5.29
CA GLY A 455 14.91 -9.77 6.04
C GLY A 455 14.25 -8.42 5.74
N LYS A 456 13.17 -8.38 4.94
CA LYS A 456 12.41 -7.15 4.63
C LYS A 456 11.49 -6.77 5.77
N LEU A 457 11.26 -5.47 5.93
CA LEU A 457 10.26 -4.95 6.86
C LEU A 457 8.87 -5.49 6.53
N PHE A 458 8.14 -5.93 7.55
CA PHE A 458 6.80 -6.46 7.36
C PHE A 458 5.75 -5.38 7.68
N PHE A 459 4.93 -5.06 6.67
CA PHE A 459 3.83 -4.12 6.77
C PHE A 459 2.49 -4.83 6.79
N ARG A 460 1.53 -4.26 7.48
CA ARG A 460 0.14 -4.73 7.47
C ARG A 460 -0.78 -3.63 6.97
N PRO A 461 -1.80 -3.96 6.18
CA PRO A 461 -2.84 -3.00 5.84
C PRO A 461 -3.40 -2.34 7.10
N GLY A 462 -3.48 -1.02 7.08
CA GLY A 462 -4.09 -0.25 8.15
C GLY A 462 -5.57 -0.60 8.33
N GLY A 463 -6.13 -0.31 9.51
CA GLY A 463 -7.56 -0.44 9.77
C GLY A 463 -8.39 0.62 9.04
N HIS A 464 -9.66 0.79 9.44
CA HIS A 464 -10.58 1.75 8.80
C HIS A 464 -10.07 3.19 8.80
N GLY A 465 -9.21 3.58 9.76
CA GLY A 465 -8.55 4.89 9.77
C GLY A 465 -7.68 5.16 8.55
N ALA A 466 -7.12 4.12 7.93
CA ALA A 466 -6.35 4.22 6.70
C ALA A 466 -7.19 4.66 5.47
N LEU A 467 -8.52 4.53 5.56
CA LEU A 467 -9.45 4.90 4.50
C LEU A 467 -9.88 6.37 4.55
N ILE A 468 -9.33 7.17 5.47
CA ILE A 468 -9.68 8.59 5.59
C ILE A 468 -9.30 9.38 4.34
N GLU A 469 -8.21 9.02 3.68
CA GLU A 469 -7.81 9.63 2.41
C GLU A 469 -8.78 9.28 1.28
N ASN A 470 -9.22 8.01 1.21
CA ASN A 470 -10.23 7.57 0.26
C ASN A 470 -11.55 8.34 0.47
N LEU A 471 -11.94 8.54 1.73
CA LEU A 471 -13.13 9.30 2.11
C LEU A 471 -12.99 10.78 1.74
N ASN A 472 -11.84 11.39 2.04
CA ASN A 472 -11.58 12.81 1.79
C ASN A 472 -11.49 13.17 0.30
N ASN A 473 -11.20 12.20 -0.56
CA ASN A 473 -11.14 12.37 -2.02
C ASN A 473 -12.53 12.31 -2.69
N LEU A 474 -13.60 12.05 -1.93
CA LEU A 474 -14.95 12.07 -2.46
C LEU A 474 -15.46 13.51 -2.54
N ASP A 475 -16.01 13.86 -3.70
CA ASP A 475 -16.62 15.15 -3.94
C ASP A 475 -18.14 15.04 -3.68
N ALA A 476 -18.54 15.15 -2.42
CA ALA A 476 -19.94 15.07 -1.98
C ALA A 476 -20.21 16.00 -0.80
N ASP A 477 -21.45 16.54 -0.73
CA ASP A 477 -21.89 17.42 0.36
C ASP A 477 -22.20 16.60 1.63
N ILE A 478 -22.79 15.40 1.47
CA ILE A 478 -23.10 14.49 2.57
C ILE A 478 -22.68 13.07 2.18
N ILE A 479 -21.91 12.43 3.07
CA ILE A 479 -21.45 11.05 2.90
C ILE A 479 -22.04 10.15 3.99
N PHE A 480 -22.78 9.12 3.58
CA PHE A 480 -23.28 8.08 4.47
C PHE A 480 -22.26 6.95 4.59
N ILE A 481 -21.58 6.81 5.71
CA ILE A 481 -20.59 5.77 5.94
C ILE A 481 -21.26 4.54 6.56
N LYS A 482 -21.03 3.37 5.96
CA LYS A 482 -21.53 2.09 6.49
C LYS A 482 -20.62 0.92 6.10
N ASN A 483 -20.20 0.11 7.07
CA ASN A 483 -19.36 -1.06 6.81
C ASN A 483 -20.10 -2.10 5.97
N ILE A 484 -19.33 -2.87 5.16
CA ILE A 484 -19.85 -3.87 4.24
C ILE A 484 -20.72 -4.94 4.90
N ASP A 485 -20.41 -5.34 6.12
CA ASP A 485 -21.09 -6.39 6.88
C ASP A 485 -22.19 -5.87 7.82
N ASN A 486 -22.42 -4.56 7.84
CA ASN A 486 -23.43 -3.93 8.70
C ASN A 486 -24.69 -3.50 7.92
N VAL A 487 -25.25 -4.41 7.14
CA VAL A 487 -26.40 -4.15 6.28
C VAL A 487 -27.40 -5.29 6.32
N ILE A 488 -28.70 -4.96 6.30
CA ILE A 488 -29.81 -5.91 6.32
C ILE A 488 -31.08 -5.25 5.77
N GLN A 489 -31.95 -6.00 5.10
CA GLN A 489 -33.21 -5.49 4.57
C GLN A 489 -34.35 -5.44 5.59
N ASN A 490 -34.28 -6.20 6.66
CA ASN A 490 -35.30 -6.18 7.68
C ASN A 490 -35.42 -4.77 8.28
N ASN A 491 -36.65 -4.24 8.30
CA ASN A 491 -36.96 -2.88 8.77
C ASN A 491 -36.24 -1.75 8.00
N ILE A 492 -36.05 -1.91 6.69
CA ILE A 492 -35.35 -0.93 5.84
C ILE A 492 -35.96 0.47 5.94
N GLU A 493 -37.28 0.60 6.09
CA GLU A 493 -37.97 1.87 6.27
C GLU A 493 -37.53 2.60 7.55
N LYS A 494 -37.38 1.87 8.66
CA LYS A 494 -36.87 2.45 9.91
C LYS A 494 -35.40 2.83 9.79
N ILE A 495 -34.59 2.00 9.14
CA ILE A 495 -33.17 2.32 8.88
C ILE A 495 -33.09 3.60 8.05
N ALA A 496 -33.87 3.70 6.99
CA ALA A 496 -33.91 4.88 6.13
C ALA A 496 -34.37 6.13 6.90
N LEU A 497 -35.44 6.02 7.72
CA LEU A 497 -35.91 7.11 8.55
C LEU A 497 -34.82 7.68 9.46
N TYR A 498 -34.10 6.82 10.20
CA TYR A 498 -33.04 7.26 11.09
C TYR A 498 -31.84 7.82 10.33
N LYS A 499 -31.47 7.28 9.17
CA LYS A 499 -30.40 7.83 8.33
C LYS A 499 -30.75 9.21 7.80
N LYS A 500 -31.98 9.39 7.31
CA LYS A 500 -32.48 10.68 6.85
C LYS A 500 -32.54 11.70 7.99
N ALA A 501 -33.02 11.31 9.17
CA ALA A 501 -33.08 12.17 10.33
C ALA A 501 -31.69 12.67 10.76
N LEU A 502 -30.67 11.79 10.77
CA LEU A 502 -29.29 12.18 11.04
C LEU A 502 -28.75 13.16 9.99
N ALA A 503 -29.05 12.93 8.71
CA ALA A 503 -28.66 13.85 7.64
C ALA A 503 -29.38 15.21 7.77
N GLY A 504 -30.67 15.23 8.13
CA GLY A 504 -31.44 16.47 8.39
C GLY A 504 -30.82 17.29 9.52
N ILE A 505 -30.47 16.64 10.63
CA ILE A 505 -29.75 17.29 11.74
C ILE A 505 -28.42 17.88 11.27
N LEU A 506 -27.66 17.14 10.49
CA LEU A 506 -26.36 17.58 9.96
C LEU A 506 -26.53 18.83 9.07
N ILE A 507 -27.54 18.86 8.19
CA ILE A 507 -27.83 20.01 7.32
C ILE A 507 -28.16 21.24 8.16
N GLU A 508 -29.04 21.12 9.17
CA GLU A 508 -29.38 22.23 10.05
C GLU A 508 -28.14 22.78 10.78
N LEU A 509 -27.34 21.91 11.35
CA LEU A 509 -26.12 22.31 12.06
C LEU A 509 -25.13 23.00 11.12
N GLN A 510 -24.93 22.47 9.93
CA GLN A 510 -24.04 23.05 8.93
C GLN A 510 -24.50 24.44 8.49
N GLN A 511 -25.79 24.61 8.21
CA GLN A 511 -26.38 25.90 7.85
C GLN A 511 -26.22 26.92 8.98
N GLN A 512 -26.42 26.50 10.22
CA GLN A 512 -26.23 27.36 11.37
C GLN A 512 -24.78 27.79 11.57
N VAL A 513 -23.83 26.88 11.41
CA VAL A 513 -22.40 27.20 11.47
C VAL A 513 -22.03 28.19 10.36
N PHE A 514 -22.45 27.93 9.12
CA PHE A 514 -22.18 28.84 8.00
C PHE A 514 -22.80 30.22 8.21
N LYS A 515 -24.01 30.29 8.76
CA LYS A 515 -24.63 31.57 9.13
C LYS A 515 -23.74 32.36 10.11
N TYR A 516 -23.18 31.70 11.14
CA TYR A 516 -22.30 32.36 12.08
C TYR A 516 -20.98 32.80 11.43
N LEU A 517 -20.38 31.96 10.59
CA LEU A 517 -19.14 32.30 9.88
C LEU A 517 -19.35 33.51 8.96
N HIS A 518 -20.45 33.54 8.20
CA HIS A 518 -20.79 34.69 7.35
C HIS A 518 -21.01 35.98 8.16
N ALA A 519 -21.69 35.90 9.32
CA ALA A 519 -21.89 37.06 10.18
C ALA A 519 -20.55 37.58 10.75
N ILE A 520 -19.63 36.70 11.11
CA ILE A 520 -18.27 37.08 11.55
C ILE A 520 -17.48 37.74 10.40
N ASP A 521 -17.53 37.17 9.21
CA ASP A 521 -16.83 37.72 8.03
C ASP A 521 -17.41 39.09 7.62
N ALA A 522 -18.72 39.30 7.81
CA ALA A 522 -19.38 40.57 7.57
C ALA A 522 -19.17 41.60 8.71
N ALA A 523 -18.45 41.25 9.78
CA ALA A 523 -18.29 42.06 10.99
C ALA A 523 -19.61 42.49 11.64
N GLU A 524 -20.62 41.61 11.58
CA GLU A 524 -21.95 41.82 12.18
C GLU A 524 -22.05 41.34 13.65
N ILE A 525 -20.97 40.71 14.16
CA ILE A 525 -20.84 40.19 15.53
C ILE A 525 -19.55 40.70 16.15
#